data_a34d1f9c59928806db23790e9b288933
#
_entry.id   a34d1f9c59928806db23790e9b288933
#
_cell.length_a   1.000
_cell.length_b   1.000
_cell.length_c   1.000
_cell.angle_alpha   90.00
_cell.angle_beta   90.00
_cell.angle_gamma   90.00
#
_symmetry.space_group_name_H-M   'P 1'
#
loop_
_entity.id
_entity.type
_entity.pdbx_description
1 polymer ?
#
loop_
_entity_poly.entity_id
_entity_poly.type
_entity_poly.pdbx_seq_one_letter_code
_entity_poly.pdbx_strand_id
1 'polypeptide(L)'
;MECNWGPDYADHETYTDPFTPDSNYNWPHLAEGYKEANGKNTYENMVDKAKAEVIDIDKRYTLFAEAEAFFIDQAFVIPYAVGGGGYCASKLNPFESQYSPFGVSSERYKGQKVMEKPMNEEQYTKELANWEKERAEALKAASK
;
A
#
# COMPACT_ATOMS: atom_id res chain seq x y z
N MET A 1 -10.07 -4.12 19.18
CA MET A 1 -8.60 -4.24 19.00
C MET A 1 -8.21 -3.28 17.91
N GLU A 2 -7.17 -2.50 18.12
CA GLU A 2 -6.60 -1.62 17.09
C GLU A 2 -5.52 -2.40 16.36
N CYS A 3 -5.58 -2.36 15.03
CA CYS A 3 -4.63 -3.04 14.16
C CYS A 3 -3.90 -1.98 13.32
N ASN A 4 -2.59 -2.00 13.32
CA ASN A 4 -1.78 -1.12 12.50
C ASN A 4 -0.97 -1.97 11.52
N TRP A 5 -1.18 -1.72 10.23
CA TRP A 5 -0.50 -2.43 9.15
C TRP A 5 0.00 -1.43 8.11
N GLY A 6 1.24 -1.57 7.71
CA GLY A 6 1.82 -0.84 6.59
C GLY A 6 2.07 -1.79 5.41
N PRO A 7 2.07 -1.31 4.17
CA PRO A 7 2.29 -2.17 3.02
C PRO A 7 3.74 -2.67 2.97
N ASP A 8 3.92 -3.96 2.77
CA ASP A 8 5.23 -4.58 2.57
C ASP A 8 5.73 -4.40 1.13
N TYR A 9 4.82 -4.31 0.18
CA TYR A 9 5.09 -4.16 -1.25
C TYR A 9 3.92 -3.46 -1.97
N ALA A 10 4.14 -3.05 -3.22
CA ALA A 10 3.19 -2.26 -4.01
C ALA A 10 2.11 -3.15 -4.66
N ASP A 11 1.36 -3.89 -3.88
CA ASP A 11 0.19 -4.65 -4.32
C ASP A 11 -0.87 -4.67 -3.23
N HIS A 12 -2.13 -4.76 -3.62
CA HIS A 12 -3.27 -4.79 -2.71
C HIS A 12 -3.30 -6.02 -1.79
N GLU A 13 -2.67 -7.09 -2.24
CA GLU A 13 -2.51 -8.33 -1.49
C GLU A 13 -1.94 -8.11 -0.09
N THR A 14 -1.00 -7.16 0.05
CA THR A 14 -0.39 -6.84 1.34
C THR A 14 -1.40 -6.39 2.41
N TYR A 15 -2.57 -5.89 2.02
CA TYR A 15 -3.65 -5.48 2.93
C TYR A 15 -4.71 -6.55 3.14
N THR A 16 -4.80 -7.53 2.26
CA THR A 16 -5.77 -8.63 2.37
C THR A 16 -5.19 -9.86 3.06
N ASP A 17 -3.91 -10.14 2.88
CA ASP A 17 -3.20 -11.27 3.51
C ASP A 17 -3.31 -11.32 5.04
N PRO A 18 -3.29 -10.19 5.77
CA PRO A 18 -3.46 -10.21 7.23
C PRO A 18 -4.76 -10.88 7.71
N PHE A 19 -5.76 -10.97 6.85
CA PHE A 19 -7.07 -11.51 7.19
C PHE A 19 -7.35 -12.88 6.54
N THR A 20 -6.33 -13.53 5.98
CA THR A 20 -6.43 -14.89 5.47
C THR A 20 -6.14 -15.93 6.57
N PRO A 21 -6.55 -17.21 6.40
CA PRO A 21 -6.49 -18.22 7.46
C PRO A 21 -5.14 -18.41 8.12
N ASP A 22 -4.05 -18.28 7.37
CA ASP A 22 -2.68 -18.53 7.86
C ASP A 22 -2.06 -17.34 8.59
N SER A 23 -2.78 -16.22 8.68
CA SER A 23 -2.28 -15.00 9.30
C SER A 23 -2.60 -14.93 10.79
N ASN A 24 -1.61 -14.54 11.59
CA ASN A 24 -1.79 -14.22 12.99
C ASN A 24 -2.65 -12.97 13.24
N TYR A 25 -2.94 -12.19 12.22
CA TYR A 25 -3.75 -10.97 12.27
C TYR A 25 -5.21 -11.21 11.90
N ASN A 26 -5.59 -12.44 11.56
CA ASN A 26 -6.97 -12.78 11.21
C ASN A 26 -7.84 -12.87 12.47
N TRP A 27 -8.01 -11.76 13.16
CA TRP A 27 -8.88 -11.66 14.34
C TRP A 27 -10.37 -11.89 14.04
N PRO A 28 -10.88 -11.48 12.86
CA PRO A 28 -12.29 -11.73 12.53
C PRO A 28 -12.69 -13.20 12.60
N HIS A 29 -11.77 -14.13 12.36
CA HIS A 29 -12.06 -15.57 12.43
C HIS A 29 -12.47 -16.05 13.82
N LEU A 30 -12.19 -15.27 14.87
CA LEU A 30 -12.60 -15.54 16.24
C LEU A 30 -14.04 -15.10 16.51
N ALA A 31 -14.63 -14.30 15.63
CA ALA A 31 -16.03 -13.87 15.78
C ALA A 31 -16.97 -15.04 15.56
N GLU A 32 -18.01 -15.14 16.40
CA GLU A 32 -18.98 -16.23 16.35
C GLU A 32 -19.66 -16.34 14.98
N GLY A 33 -20.02 -15.19 14.38
CA GLY A 33 -20.67 -15.15 13.06
C GLY A 33 -19.74 -15.24 11.85
N TYR A 34 -18.43 -15.30 12.05
CA TYR A 34 -17.48 -15.26 10.93
C TYR A 34 -17.69 -16.39 9.90
N LYS A 35 -17.84 -17.61 10.39
CA LYS A 35 -18.03 -18.79 9.53
C LYS A 35 -19.37 -18.78 8.80
N GLU A 36 -20.40 -18.22 9.40
CA GLU A 36 -21.73 -18.09 8.81
C GLU A 36 -21.74 -17.02 7.72
N ALA A 37 -21.20 -15.84 8.03
CA ALA A 37 -21.15 -14.71 7.12
C ALA A 37 -20.16 -14.94 5.95
N ASN A 38 -19.00 -15.50 6.24
CA ASN A 38 -18.00 -15.81 5.22
C ASN A 38 -18.39 -17.06 4.39
N GLY A 39 -19.34 -17.85 4.88
CA GLY A 39 -19.83 -19.08 4.22
C GLY A 39 -18.61 -19.91 3.78
N LYS A 40 -18.48 -20.89 3.30
CA LYS A 40 -17.33 -21.74 2.91
C LYS A 40 -16.08 -20.94 2.47
N ASN A 41 -15.60 -20.04 3.32
CA ASN A 41 -14.45 -19.17 3.07
C ASN A 41 -14.66 -18.22 1.88
N THR A 42 -15.80 -17.54 1.82
CA THR A 42 -16.13 -16.66 0.69
C THR A 42 -15.09 -15.56 0.52
N TYR A 43 -14.67 -14.93 1.63
CA TYR A 43 -13.62 -13.89 1.58
C TYR A 43 -12.30 -14.47 1.08
N GLU A 44 -11.83 -15.56 1.63
CA GLU A 44 -10.60 -16.23 1.22
C GLU A 44 -10.64 -16.61 -0.26
N ASN A 45 -11.77 -17.14 -0.74
CA ASN A 45 -11.94 -17.47 -2.16
C ASN A 45 -11.89 -16.23 -3.06
N MET A 46 -12.43 -15.09 -2.60
CA MET A 46 -12.33 -13.82 -3.34
C MET A 46 -10.89 -13.31 -3.41
N VAL A 47 -10.17 -13.38 -2.28
CA VAL A 47 -8.74 -13.02 -2.22
C VAL A 47 -7.92 -13.93 -3.12
N ASP A 48 -8.11 -15.25 -3.05
CA ASP A 48 -7.39 -16.21 -3.89
C ASP A 48 -7.65 -15.98 -5.39
N LYS A 49 -8.87 -15.66 -5.76
CA LYS A 49 -9.21 -15.31 -7.13
C LYS A 49 -8.50 -14.02 -7.58
N ALA A 50 -8.40 -13.02 -6.71
CA ALA A 50 -7.67 -11.79 -6.99
C ALA A 50 -6.17 -12.05 -7.13
N LYS A 51 -5.59 -12.87 -6.25
CA LYS A 51 -4.18 -13.28 -6.29
C LYS A 51 -3.83 -14.07 -7.56
N ALA A 52 -4.74 -14.87 -8.04
CA ALA A 52 -4.57 -15.66 -9.28
C ALA A 52 -4.61 -14.80 -10.56
N GLU A 53 -5.16 -13.59 -10.52
CA GLU A 53 -5.13 -12.67 -11.65
C GLU A 53 -3.78 -11.95 -11.69
N VAL A 54 -2.92 -12.35 -12.63
CA VAL A 54 -1.54 -11.82 -12.76
C VAL A 54 -1.28 -11.10 -14.09
N ILE A 55 -2.27 -11.09 -14.99
CA ILE A 55 -2.11 -10.53 -16.32
C ILE A 55 -2.78 -9.17 -16.42
N ASP A 56 -4.03 -9.07 -15.99
CA ASP A 56 -4.83 -7.86 -16.04
C ASP A 56 -4.83 -7.18 -14.66
N ILE A 57 -4.02 -6.12 -14.53
CA ILE A 57 -3.84 -5.39 -13.28
C ILE A 57 -5.14 -4.69 -12.84
N ASP A 58 -5.89 -4.12 -13.76
CA ASP A 58 -7.14 -3.43 -13.44
C ASP A 58 -8.19 -4.42 -12.94
N LYS A 59 -8.25 -5.58 -13.57
CA LYS A 59 -9.11 -6.67 -13.10
C LYS A 59 -8.65 -7.22 -11.75
N ARG A 60 -7.34 -7.39 -11.54
CA ARG A 60 -6.77 -7.80 -10.25
C ARG A 60 -7.21 -6.86 -9.13
N TYR A 61 -7.06 -5.56 -9.31
CA TYR A 61 -7.45 -4.56 -8.31
C TYR A 61 -8.96 -4.49 -8.11
N THR A 62 -9.74 -4.70 -9.16
CA THR A 62 -11.20 -4.80 -9.04
C THR A 62 -11.60 -5.98 -8.15
N LEU A 63 -10.99 -7.15 -8.34
CA LEU A 63 -11.25 -8.33 -7.52
C LEU A 63 -10.85 -8.14 -6.05
N PHE A 64 -9.75 -7.48 -5.77
CA PHE A 64 -9.36 -7.11 -4.40
C PHE A 64 -10.35 -6.11 -3.77
N ALA A 65 -10.79 -5.10 -4.53
CA ALA A 65 -11.78 -4.14 -4.06
C ALA A 65 -13.13 -4.81 -3.74
N GLU A 66 -13.56 -5.78 -4.53
CA GLU A 66 -14.75 -6.59 -4.25
C GLU A 66 -14.60 -7.40 -2.96
N ALA A 67 -13.44 -8.02 -2.73
CA ALA A 67 -13.15 -8.77 -1.51
C ALA A 67 -13.14 -7.85 -0.28
N GLU A 68 -12.52 -6.69 -0.38
CA GLU A 68 -12.49 -5.68 0.69
C GLU A 68 -13.88 -5.13 1.00
N ALA A 69 -14.67 -4.81 -0.02
CA ALA A 69 -16.04 -4.36 0.14
C ALA A 69 -16.90 -5.42 0.87
N PHE A 70 -16.78 -6.69 0.50
CA PHE A 70 -17.43 -7.78 1.20
C PHE A 70 -17.00 -7.83 2.67
N PHE A 71 -15.70 -7.73 2.95
CA PHE A 71 -15.14 -7.81 4.29
C PHE A 71 -15.66 -6.70 5.22
N ILE A 72 -15.81 -5.48 4.68
CA ILE A 72 -16.36 -4.32 5.37
C ILE A 72 -17.89 -4.47 5.55
N ASP A 73 -18.59 -4.93 4.52
CA ASP A 73 -20.06 -5.11 4.56
C ASP A 73 -20.49 -6.13 5.62
N GLN A 74 -19.68 -7.17 5.82
CA GLN A 74 -19.88 -8.15 6.88
C GLN A 74 -19.44 -7.65 8.27
N ALA A 75 -18.99 -6.40 8.38
CA ALA A 75 -18.51 -5.78 9.61
C ALA A 75 -17.36 -6.56 10.31
N PHE A 76 -16.54 -7.27 9.55
CA PHE A 76 -15.36 -7.94 10.10
C PHE A 76 -14.31 -6.93 10.56
N VAL A 77 -14.26 -5.78 9.91
CA VAL A 77 -13.49 -4.60 10.34
C VAL A 77 -14.32 -3.34 10.21
N ILE A 78 -13.99 -2.35 11.00
CA ILE A 78 -14.59 -1.01 10.94
C ILE A 78 -13.49 -0.03 10.63
N PRO A 79 -13.29 0.38 9.35
CA PRO A 79 -12.33 1.41 9.02
C PRO A 79 -12.83 2.76 9.53
N TYR A 80 -12.06 3.42 10.39
CA TYR A 80 -12.47 4.70 10.98
C TYR A 80 -11.49 5.85 10.74
N ALA A 81 -10.26 5.54 10.45
CA ALA A 81 -9.24 6.56 10.14
C ALA A 81 -8.07 5.97 9.35
N VAL A 82 -7.48 6.83 8.54
CA VAL A 82 -6.16 6.57 7.94
C VAL A 82 -5.14 7.38 8.73
N GLY A 83 -4.07 6.75 9.18
CA GLY A 83 -2.97 7.43 9.84
C GLY A 83 -2.39 8.53 8.95
N GLY A 84 -2.38 9.76 9.43
CA GLY A 84 -1.78 10.89 8.73
C GLY A 84 -0.28 10.97 8.98
N GLY A 85 0.48 11.43 7.98
CA GLY A 85 1.89 11.77 8.15
C GLY A 85 2.06 13.04 9.00
N GLY A 86 3.11 13.08 9.80
CA GLY A 86 3.56 14.29 10.47
C GLY A 86 4.50 15.11 9.58
N TYR A 87 4.77 16.35 10.00
CA TYR A 87 5.82 17.14 9.39
C TYR A 87 7.20 16.55 9.76
N CYS A 88 8.08 16.45 8.77
CA CYS A 88 9.45 15.98 8.94
C CYS A 88 10.42 17.06 8.47
N ALA A 89 11.36 17.43 9.31
CA ALA A 89 12.49 18.25 8.90
C ALA A 89 13.65 17.33 8.54
N SER A 90 14.09 17.37 7.29
CA SER A 90 15.12 16.48 6.77
C SER A 90 16.14 17.23 5.92
N LYS A 91 17.38 16.71 5.92
CA LYS A 91 18.43 17.08 4.97
C LYS A 91 18.53 16.12 3.79
N LEU A 92 17.61 15.17 3.67
CA LEU A 92 17.57 14.29 2.51
C LEU A 92 16.96 15.05 1.32
N ASN A 93 17.54 14.85 0.13
CA ASN A 93 16.91 15.34 -1.10
C ASN A 93 15.78 14.38 -1.50
N PRO A 94 14.52 14.78 -1.43
CA PRO A 94 13.40 13.89 -1.72
C PRO A 94 13.25 13.55 -3.22
N PHE A 95 13.93 14.29 -4.10
CA PHE A 95 13.78 14.14 -5.55
C PHE A 95 14.94 13.35 -6.19
N GLU A 96 16.06 13.18 -5.51
CA GLU A 96 17.24 12.47 -6.04
C GLU A 96 17.47 11.09 -5.42
N SER A 97 16.66 10.68 -4.49
CA SER A 97 16.82 9.40 -3.81
C SER A 97 15.84 8.37 -4.31
N GLN A 98 16.30 7.13 -4.41
CA GLN A 98 15.39 5.99 -4.54
C GLN A 98 14.64 5.82 -3.22
N TYR A 99 13.43 6.31 -3.17
CA TYR A 99 12.56 6.13 -2.03
C TYR A 99 11.57 5.01 -2.31
N SER A 100 11.67 3.93 -1.53
CA SER A 100 10.63 2.92 -1.48
C SER A 100 9.77 3.15 -0.23
N PRO A 101 8.48 3.45 -0.36
CA PRO A 101 7.58 3.56 0.78
C PRO A 101 7.24 2.17 1.37
N PHE A 102 7.64 1.10 0.70
CA PHE A 102 7.28 -0.27 1.04
C PHE A 102 8.43 -1.02 1.68
N GLY A 103 8.08 -1.94 2.58
CA GLY A 103 9.00 -2.89 3.17
C GLY A 103 9.98 -2.29 4.17
N VAL A 104 10.80 -3.16 4.71
CA VAL A 104 11.83 -2.86 5.71
C VAL A 104 13.24 -3.09 5.18
N SER A 105 13.39 -3.21 3.86
CA SER A 105 14.67 -3.47 3.21
C SER A 105 15.67 -2.34 3.43
N SER A 106 16.94 -2.69 3.64
CA SER A 106 18.05 -1.73 3.67
C SER A 106 18.21 -0.96 2.35
N GLU A 107 17.72 -1.51 1.26
CA GLU A 107 17.76 -0.88 -0.07
C GLU A 107 16.86 0.35 -0.17
N ARG A 108 15.93 0.50 0.73
CA ARG A 108 15.11 1.68 0.92
C ARG A 108 15.95 2.98 1.04
N TYR A 109 17.16 2.87 1.54
CA TYR A 109 18.08 4.01 1.72
C TYR A 109 19.11 4.14 0.61
N LYS A 110 19.11 3.21 -0.35
CA LYS A 110 20.06 3.22 -1.46
C LYS A 110 19.83 4.45 -2.35
N GLY A 111 20.91 5.17 -2.63
CA GLY A 111 20.89 6.37 -3.47
C GLY A 111 20.44 7.64 -2.77
N GLN A 112 20.07 7.60 -1.49
CA GLN A 112 19.75 8.81 -0.75
C GLN A 112 20.97 9.70 -0.55
N LYS A 113 20.80 10.99 -0.81
CA LYS A 113 21.83 12.00 -0.59
C LYS A 113 21.46 12.91 0.58
N VAL A 114 22.39 13.09 1.48
CA VAL A 114 22.25 14.04 2.58
C VAL A 114 22.83 15.37 2.13
N MET A 115 22.02 16.41 2.09
CA MET A 115 22.43 17.74 1.72
C MET A 115 23.19 18.44 2.87
N GLU A 116 24.07 19.36 2.54
CA GLU A 116 24.78 20.18 3.54
C GLU A 116 23.81 21.06 4.36
N LYS A 117 22.83 21.63 3.65
CA LYS A 117 21.76 22.47 4.24
C LYS A 117 20.40 21.95 3.81
N PRO A 118 19.35 22.12 4.63
CA PRO A 118 17.98 21.83 4.21
C PRO A 118 17.60 22.66 3.00
N MET A 119 16.76 22.07 2.14
CA MET A 119 16.20 22.75 0.98
C MET A 119 15.23 23.86 1.46
N ASN A 120 15.34 25.05 0.90
CA ASN A 120 14.36 26.09 1.11
C ASN A 120 13.16 25.93 0.16
N GLU A 121 12.12 26.74 0.36
CA GLU A 121 10.88 26.65 -0.41
C GLU A 121 11.07 26.88 -1.91
N GLU A 122 11.89 27.84 -2.30
CA GLU A 122 12.19 28.14 -3.71
C GLU A 122 12.90 26.96 -4.39
N GLN A 123 13.91 26.40 -3.73
CA GLN A 123 14.62 25.22 -4.20
C GLN A 123 13.69 24.02 -4.32
N TYR A 124 12.86 23.81 -3.31
CA TYR A 124 11.89 22.70 -3.31
C TYR A 124 10.91 22.82 -4.49
N THR A 125 10.34 23.99 -4.71
CA THR A 125 9.39 24.23 -5.81
C THR A 125 10.02 23.97 -7.18
N LYS A 126 11.27 24.41 -7.35
CA LYS A 126 12.02 24.18 -8.58
C LYS A 126 12.30 22.69 -8.82
N GLU A 127 12.80 22.00 -7.79
CA GLU A 127 13.13 20.57 -7.90
C GLU A 127 11.87 19.72 -8.08
N LEU A 128 10.76 20.08 -7.44
CA LEU A 128 9.46 19.43 -7.65
C LEU A 128 9.03 19.52 -9.11
N ALA A 129 9.08 20.70 -9.71
CA ALA A 129 8.70 20.88 -11.11
C ALA A 129 9.59 20.07 -12.08
N ASN A 130 10.89 19.98 -11.81
CA ASN A 130 11.81 19.15 -12.56
C ASN A 130 11.46 17.66 -12.43
N TRP A 131 11.22 17.20 -11.22
CA TRP A 131 10.87 15.82 -10.93
C TRP A 131 9.54 15.42 -11.60
N GLU A 132 8.53 16.26 -11.55
CA GLU A 132 7.23 16.03 -12.20
C GLU A 132 7.40 15.86 -13.71
N LYS A 133 8.24 16.70 -14.34
CA LYS A 133 8.54 16.61 -15.77
C LYS A 133 9.25 15.30 -16.12
N GLU A 134 10.32 14.96 -15.40
CA GLU A 134 11.08 13.72 -15.61
C GLU A 134 10.21 12.48 -15.41
N ARG A 135 9.35 12.49 -14.38
CA ARG A 135 8.40 11.42 -14.12
C ARG A 135 7.42 11.25 -15.27
N ALA A 136 6.87 12.36 -15.79
CA ALA A 136 5.93 12.31 -16.91
C ALA A 136 6.60 11.76 -18.18
N GLU A 137 7.86 12.12 -18.44
CA GLU A 137 8.64 11.59 -19.55
C GLU A 137 8.94 10.09 -19.38
N ALA A 138 9.31 9.65 -18.19
CA ALA A 138 9.56 8.25 -17.89
C ALA A 138 8.31 7.38 -18.04
N LEU A 139 7.15 7.85 -17.56
CA LEU A 139 5.87 7.15 -17.74
C LEU A 139 5.49 7.01 -19.21
N LYS A 140 5.70 8.05 -20.03
CA LYS A 140 5.47 7.98 -21.49
C LYS A 140 6.40 7.00 -22.18
N ALA A 141 7.61 6.87 -21.70
CA ALA A 141 8.58 5.92 -22.25
C ALA A 141 8.25 4.46 -21.88
N ALA A 142 7.72 4.24 -20.67
CA ALA A 142 7.33 2.92 -20.18
C ALA A 142 6.01 2.40 -20.78
N SER A 143 5.15 3.29 -21.30
CA SER A 143 3.86 2.93 -21.91
C SER A 143 3.96 2.58 -23.41
N LYS A 144 5.17 2.47 -23.96
CA LYS A 144 5.45 2.00 -25.32
C LYS A 144 5.89 0.55 -25.29
#